data_147fd5df1d1eaa1c9200c72b775a07ec
#
_entry.id   147fd5df1d1eaa1c9200c72b775a07ec
#
_cell.length_a   1.000
_cell.length_b   1.000
_cell.length_c   1.000
_cell.angle_alpha   90.00
_cell.angle_beta   90.00
_cell.angle_gamma   90.00
#
_symmetry.space_group_name_H-M   'P 1'
#
loop_
_entity.id
_entity.type
_entity.pdbx_description
1 polymer ?
#
loop_
_entity_poly.entity_id
_entity_poly.type
_entity_poly.pdbx_seq_one_letter_code
_entity_poly.pdbx_strand_id
1 'polypeptide(L)'
;SIMQSSSLVSIISISFISAGLIGLGQGIGIIFGANIGTTTGAWLIAGLGLKVDIATYAMPMLVFGTILMFQSDKKTKGIGYILAGLGFLFLGIAYMKEGFEAFKATLDLTQFAIGGFKGLLIFTFIGILATVIMQSSHATLVLIITALGSGQITYENALALAIGSNIGTTITAVIGSLTSGLEGKKLAGAHVIFNVFT
;
A
#
# COMPACT_ATOMS: atom_id res chain seq x y z
N SER A 1 10.75 -5.04 1.38
CA SER A 1 9.85 -5.50 2.46
C SER A 1 9.88 -4.62 3.72
N ILE A 2 11.06 -4.27 4.28
CA ILE A 2 11.14 -3.50 5.55
C ILE A 2 10.57 -2.09 5.41
N MET A 3 10.87 -1.38 4.34
CA MET A 3 10.42 0.01 4.12
C MET A 3 8.93 0.13 3.78
N GLN A 4 8.30 -0.93 3.31
CA GLN A 4 6.87 -0.98 2.91
C GLN A 4 6.39 0.20 2.06
N SER A 5 7.30 0.84 1.30
CA SER A 5 7.02 2.01 0.45
C SER A 5 7.82 1.95 -0.84
N SER A 6 7.21 1.45 -1.90
CA SER A 6 7.82 1.43 -3.24
C SER A 6 8.02 2.85 -3.79
N SER A 7 7.14 3.79 -3.45
CA SER A 7 7.29 5.21 -3.83
C SER A 7 8.54 5.83 -3.23
N LEU A 8 8.79 5.63 -1.93
CA LEU A 8 9.98 6.15 -1.26
C LEU A 8 11.26 5.53 -1.84
N VAL A 9 11.27 4.20 -2.04
CA VAL A 9 12.39 3.49 -2.67
C VAL A 9 12.66 4.03 -4.08
N SER A 10 11.60 4.28 -4.86
CA SER A 10 11.73 4.84 -6.21
C SER A 10 12.35 6.23 -6.22
N ILE A 11 11.92 7.14 -5.34
CA ILE A 11 12.48 8.50 -5.23
C ILE A 11 13.95 8.44 -4.83
N ILE A 12 14.30 7.61 -3.83
CA ILE A 12 15.71 7.44 -3.40
C ILE A 12 16.55 6.88 -4.57
N SER A 13 16.03 5.88 -5.30
CA SER A 13 16.74 5.30 -6.45
C SER A 13 16.95 6.29 -7.58
N ILE A 14 15.93 7.12 -7.88
CA ILE A 14 16.01 8.21 -8.88
C ILE A 14 17.10 9.21 -8.44
N SER A 15 17.15 9.57 -7.16
CA SER A 15 18.16 10.48 -6.62
C SER A 15 19.57 9.90 -6.74
N PHE A 16 19.75 8.62 -6.43
CA PHE A 16 21.05 7.94 -6.52
C PHE A 16 21.54 7.80 -7.97
N ILE A 17 20.64 7.48 -8.91
CA ILE A 17 20.96 7.45 -10.34
C ILE A 17 21.34 8.84 -10.83
N SER A 18 20.57 9.86 -10.45
CA SER A 18 20.84 11.24 -10.86
C SER A 18 22.17 11.76 -10.32
N ALA A 19 22.60 11.28 -9.16
CA ALA A 19 23.90 11.57 -8.57
C ALA A 19 25.05 10.69 -9.11
N GLY A 20 24.77 9.75 -10.03
CA GLY A 20 25.75 8.84 -10.58
C GLY A 20 26.24 7.76 -9.60
N LEU A 21 25.57 7.56 -8.48
CA LEU A 21 25.95 6.58 -7.45
C LEU A 21 25.61 5.15 -7.83
N ILE A 22 24.57 4.95 -8.63
CA ILE A 22 24.16 3.63 -9.15
C ILE A 22 23.79 3.75 -10.64
N GLY A 23 23.93 2.65 -11.38
CA GLY A 23 23.53 2.58 -12.79
C GLY A 23 22.03 2.29 -12.95
N LEU A 24 21.51 2.55 -14.16
CA LEU A 24 20.08 2.34 -14.49
C LEU A 24 19.63 0.90 -14.24
N GLY A 25 20.42 -0.09 -14.65
CA GLY A 25 20.07 -1.51 -14.43
C GLY A 25 19.91 -1.88 -12.96
N GLN A 26 20.80 -1.34 -12.10
CA GLN A 26 20.69 -1.53 -10.65
C GLN A 26 19.44 -0.85 -10.09
N GLY A 27 19.12 0.37 -10.55
CA GLY A 27 17.92 1.08 -10.18
C GLY A 27 16.63 0.34 -10.56
N ILE A 28 16.58 -0.25 -11.77
CA ILE A 28 15.46 -1.09 -12.23
C ILE A 28 15.30 -2.31 -11.31
N GLY A 29 16.40 -3.00 -10.98
CA GLY A 29 16.37 -4.14 -10.06
C GLY A 29 15.84 -3.76 -8.66
N ILE A 30 16.24 -2.59 -8.15
CA ILE A 30 15.74 -2.06 -6.86
C ILE A 30 14.23 -1.82 -6.91
N ILE A 31 13.73 -1.22 -7.99
CA ILE A 31 12.28 -0.95 -8.15
C ILE A 31 11.48 -2.27 -8.23
N PHE A 32 11.95 -3.25 -9.00
CA PHE A 32 11.30 -4.55 -9.07
C PHE A 32 11.26 -5.23 -7.70
N GLY A 33 12.39 -5.21 -6.98
CA GLY A 33 12.46 -5.73 -5.62
C GLY A 33 11.56 -4.97 -4.64
N ALA A 34 11.43 -3.65 -4.79
CA ALA A 34 10.54 -2.84 -3.96
C ALA A 34 9.06 -3.20 -4.17
N ASN A 35 8.63 -3.38 -5.44
CA ASN A 35 7.25 -3.78 -5.75
C ASN A 35 6.92 -5.16 -5.16
N ILE A 36 7.78 -6.15 -5.37
CA ILE A 36 7.62 -7.48 -4.76
C ILE A 36 7.63 -7.36 -3.22
N GLY A 37 8.58 -6.61 -2.66
CA GLY A 37 8.72 -6.45 -1.21
C GLY A 37 7.51 -5.79 -0.54
N THR A 38 6.81 -4.91 -1.22
CA THR A 38 5.62 -4.22 -0.69
C THR A 38 4.42 -5.18 -0.54
N THR A 39 4.36 -6.27 -1.30
CA THR A 39 3.28 -7.25 -1.19
C THR A 39 3.24 -7.96 0.17
N THR A 40 4.38 -8.02 0.89
CA THR A 40 4.44 -8.66 2.22
C THR A 40 3.49 -8.03 3.23
N GLY A 41 3.28 -6.71 3.18
CA GLY A 41 2.30 -6.02 4.03
C GLY A 41 0.86 -6.43 3.73
N ALA A 42 0.50 -6.56 2.45
CA ALA A 42 -0.82 -7.03 2.05
C ALA A 42 -1.09 -8.49 2.52
N TRP A 43 -0.08 -9.36 2.46
CA TRP A 43 -0.16 -10.72 3.01
C TRP A 43 -0.39 -10.75 4.51
N LEU A 44 0.30 -9.88 5.27
CA LEU A 44 0.08 -9.76 6.71
C LEU A 44 -1.35 -9.35 7.03
N ILE A 45 -1.90 -8.38 6.30
CA ILE A 45 -3.26 -7.89 6.48
C ILE A 45 -4.28 -8.97 6.11
N ALA A 46 -4.13 -9.61 4.95
CA ALA A 46 -5.04 -10.66 4.50
C ALA A 46 -4.98 -11.90 5.42
N GLY A 47 -3.79 -12.27 5.89
CA GLY A 47 -3.60 -13.46 6.73
C GLY A 47 -4.03 -13.25 8.19
N LEU A 48 -3.66 -12.14 8.78
CA LEU A 48 -3.95 -11.84 10.19
C LEU A 48 -5.19 -10.96 10.34
N GLY A 49 -5.32 -9.94 9.47
CA GLY A 49 -6.33 -8.90 9.62
C GLY A 49 -7.77 -9.35 9.36
N LEU A 50 -7.99 -10.38 8.54
CA LEU A 50 -9.34 -10.86 8.22
C LEU A 50 -9.76 -12.07 9.06
N LYS A 51 -8.81 -12.87 9.56
CA LYS A 51 -9.08 -14.14 10.26
C LYS A 51 -9.05 -14.03 11.77
N VAL A 52 -8.38 -13.03 12.32
CA VAL A 52 -8.23 -12.83 13.77
C VAL A 52 -9.00 -11.58 14.15
N ASP A 53 -9.64 -11.59 15.31
CA ASP A 53 -10.19 -10.36 15.88
C ASP A 53 -9.04 -9.46 16.36
N ILE A 54 -8.43 -8.79 15.37
CA ILE A 54 -7.26 -7.92 15.59
C ILE A 54 -7.59 -6.68 16.42
N ALA A 55 -8.87 -6.28 16.47
CA ALA A 55 -9.32 -5.19 17.32
C ALA A 55 -8.97 -5.46 18.79
N THR A 56 -9.14 -6.71 19.24
CA THR A 56 -8.81 -7.15 20.59
C THR A 56 -7.34 -6.97 20.93
N TYR A 57 -6.42 -7.14 19.98
CA TYR A 57 -4.98 -7.00 20.19
C TYR A 57 -4.47 -5.58 19.99
N ALA A 58 -5.19 -4.73 19.26
CA ALA A 58 -4.76 -3.38 18.94
C ALA A 58 -4.51 -2.54 20.19
N MET A 59 -5.46 -2.51 21.12
CA MET A 59 -5.34 -1.71 22.35
C MET A 59 -4.20 -2.17 23.27
N PRO A 60 -4.04 -3.47 23.61
CA PRO A 60 -2.88 -3.92 24.35
C PRO A 60 -1.55 -3.57 23.68
N MET A 61 -1.44 -3.73 22.36
CA MET A 61 -0.23 -3.37 21.61
C MET A 61 0.08 -1.87 21.70
N LEU A 62 -0.94 -1.01 21.62
CA LEU A 62 -0.78 0.44 21.78
C LEU A 62 -0.32 0.80 23.20
N VAL A 63 -0.94 0.21 24.23
CA VAL A 63 -0.59 0.50 25.63
C VAL A 63 0.85 0.06 25.92
N PHE A 64 1.21 -1.20 25.64
CA PHE A 64 2.56 -1.69 25.87
C PHE A 64 3.57 -1.00 24.95
N GLY A 65 3.22 -0.76 23.68
CA GLY A 65 4.04 -0.03 22.73
C GLY A 65 4.39 1.37 23.28
N THR A 66 3.39 2.11 23.74
CA THR A 66 3.59 3.45 24.31
C THR A 66 4.47 3.42 25.56
N ILE A 67 4.24 2.48 26.47
CA ILE A 67 5.08 2.35 27.68
C ILE A 67 6.54 2.07 27.31
N LEU A 68 6.78 1.19 26.35
CA LEU A 68 8.14 0.85 25.89
C LEU A 68 8.82 2.01 25.14
N MET A 69 8.06 2.89 24.49
CA MET A 69 8.62 4.08 23.83
C MET A 69 9.25 5.09 24.81
N PHE A 70 8.83 5.10 26.07
CA PHE A 70 9.39 5.97 27.10
C PHE A 70 10.66 5.40 27.76
N GLN A 71 11.05 4.17 27.42
CA GLN A 71 12.27 3.57 27.97
C GLN A 71 13.53 4.22 27.37
N SER A 72 14.60 4.29 28.17
CA SER A 72 15.87 4.89 27.76
C SER A 72 16.68 3.98 26.83
N ASP A 73 16.49 2.67 26.92
CA ASP A 73 17.19 1.70 26.07
C ASP A 73 16.67 1.75 24.62
N LYS A 74 17.60 1.90 23.67
CA LYS A 74 17.28 2.02 22.24
C LYS A 74 16.55 0.81 21.65
N LYS A 75 16.87 -0.40 22.11
CA LYS A 75 16.23 -1.63 21.60
C LYS A 75 14.79 -1.73 22.10
N THR A 76 14.58 -1.52 23.40
CA THR A 76 13.26 -1.53 24.04
C THR A 76 12.37 -0.44 23.44
N LYS A 77 12.90 0.76 23.24
CA LYS A 77 12.21 1.86 22.56
C LYS A 77 11.84 1.51 21.12
N GLY A 78 12.75 0.85 20.37
CA GLY A 78 12.48 0.37 19.02
C GLY A 78 11.34 -0.65 18.96
N ILE A 79 11.30 -1.58 19.90
CA ILE A 79 10.18 -2.54 20.04
C ILE A 79 8.88 -1.78 20.34
N GLY A 80 8.93 -0.75 21.18
CA GLY A 80 7.79 0.11 21.47
C GLY A 80 7.20 0.74 20.21
N TYR A 81 8.05 1.31 19.34
CA TYR A 81 7.58 1.87 18.06
C TYR A 81 6.95 0.82 17.14
N ILE A 82 7.52 -0.38 17.07
CA ILE A 82 6.97 -1.48 16.26
C ILE A 82 5.59 -1.87 16.80
N LEU A 83 5.47 -2.09 18.11
CA LEU A 83 4.19 -2.46 18.72
C LEU A 83 3.13 -1.38 18.55
N ALA A 84 3.49 -0.11 18.79
CA ALA A 84 2.57 1.01 18.60
C ALA A 84 2.13 1.12 17.13
N GLY A 85 3.06 1.00 16.17
CA GLY A 85 2.75 1.02 14.74
C GLY A 85 1.81 -0.10 14.32
N LEU A 86 2.05 -1.33 14.77
CA LEU A 86 1.15 -2.47 14.52
C LEU A 86 -0.21 -2.28 15.22
N GLY A 87 -0.22 -1.76 16.44
CA GLY A 87 -1.45 -1.45 17.16
C GLY A 87 -2.32 -0.43 16.41
N PHE A 88 -1.73 0.66 15.90
CA PHE A 88 -2.46 1.64 15.07
C PHE A 88 -2.92 1.04 13.74
N LEU A 89 -2.11 0.20 13.10
CA LEU A 89 -2.51 -0.50 11.88
C LEU A 89 -3.74 -1.37 12.13
N PHE A 90 -3.73 -2.18 13.18
CA PHE A 90 -4.85 -3.06 13.53
C PHE A 90 -6.10 -2.27 13.92
N LEU A 91 -5.94 -1.22 14.69
CA LEU A 91 -7.05 -0.33 15.06
C LEU A 91 -7.67 0.33 13.81
N GLY A 92 -6.83 0.79 12.87
CA GLY A 92 -7.29 1.34 11.59
C GLY A 92 -8.08 0.34 10.75
N ILE A 93 -7.61 -0.91 10.65
CA ILE A 93 -8.32 -1.98 9.95
C ILE A 93 -9.67 -2.28 10.64
N ALA A 94 -9.70 -2.33 11.97
CA ALA A 94 -10.93 -2.56 12.73
C ALA A 94 -11.96 -1.46 12.48
N TYR A 95 -11.57 -0.19 12.55
CA TYR A 95 -12.48 0.93 12.25
C TYR A 95 -12.93 0.98 10.80
N MET A 96 -12.06 0.62 9.84
CA MET A 96 -12.48 0.49 8.45
C MET A 96 -13.54 -0.59 8.27
N LYS A 97 -13.34 -1.76 8.91
CA LYS A 97 -14.31 -2.87 8.87
C LYS A 97 -15.65 -2.45 9.46
N GLU A 98 -15.63 -1.84 10.64
CA GLU A 98 -16.84 -1.32 11.30
C GLU A 98 -17.54 -0.25 10.44
N GLY A 99 -16.76 0.67 9.83
CA GLY A 99 -17.29 1.65 8.89
C GLY A 99 -17.94 1.02 7.66
N PHE A 100 -17.35 -0.02 7.07
CA PHE A 100 -17.97 -0.74 5.96
C PHE A 100 -19.22 -1.50 6.36
N GLU A 101 -19.25 -2.11 7.55
CA GLU A 101 -20.45 -2.79 8.07
C GLU A 101 -21.59 -1.80 8.31
N ALA A 102 -21.30 -0.64 8.91
CA ALA A 102 -22.27 0.43 9.11
C ALA A 102 -22.75 1.00 7.76
N PHE A 103 -21.87 1.17 6.80
CA PHE A 103 -22.21 1.66 5.48
C PHE A 103 -23.07 0.67 4.69
N LYS A 104 -22.82 -0.63 4.84
CA LYS A 104 -23.60 -1.70 4.21
C LYS A 104 -25.07 -1.69 4.61
N ALA A 105 -25.37 -1.27 5.83
CA ALA A 105 -26.75 -1.14 6.29
C ALA A 105 -27.53 -0.04 5.53
N THR A 106 -26.81 0.93 4.95
CA THR A 106 -27.39 2.09 4.25
C THR A 106 -27.26 1.96 2.74
N LEU A 107 -26.13 1.46 2.26
CA LEU A 107 -25.80 1.33 0.83
C LEU A 107 -24.98 0.07 0.58
N ASP A 108 -25.51 -0.82 -0.23
CA ASP A 108 -24.81 -2.01 -0.69
C ASP A 108 -23.98 -1.67 -1.94
N LEU A 109 -22.66 -1.56 -1.77
CA LEU A 109 -21.75 -1.22 -2.87
C LEU A 109 -21.68 -2.33 -3.94
N THR A 110 -22.11 -3.55 -3.62
CA THR A 110 -22.13 -4.64 -4.63
C THR A 110 -23.11 -4.36 -5.78
N GLN A 111 -24.11 -3.51 -5.54
CA GLN A 111 -25.04 -3.06 -6.59
C GLN A 111 -24.36 -2.28 -7.72
N PHE A 112 -23.19 -1.69 -7.42
CA PHE A 112 -22.36 -0.97 -8.39
C PHE A 112 -21.31 -1.87 -9.04
N ALA A 113 -21.33 -3.17 -8.73
CA ALA A 113 -20.41 -4.13 -9.33
C ALA A 113 -20.65 -4.20 -10.84
N ILE A 114 -19.58 -3.98 -11.60
CA ILE A 114 -19.60 -4.07 -13.06
C ILE A 114 -18.69 -5.23 -13.42
N GLY A 115 -19.28 -6.24 -14.07
CA GLY A 115 -18.55 -7.41 -14.54
C GLY A 115 -17.91 -7.21 -15.91
N GLY A 116 -17.07 -8.17 -16.29
CA GLY A 116 -16.43 -8.22 -17.60
C GLY A 116 -15.40 -7.11 -17.83
N PHE A 117 -15.02 -6.93 -19.09
CA PHE A 117 -13.95 -6.01 -19.47
C PHE A 117 -14.20 -4.55 -19.10
N LYS A 118 -15.46 -4.11 -19.16
CA LYS A 118 -15.83 -2.73 -18.73
C LYS A 118 -15.58 -2.53 -17.23
N GLY A 119 -15.97 -3.50 -16.41
CA GLY A 119 -15.72 -3.46 -14.96
C GLY A 119 -14.22 -3.41 -14.67
N LEU A 120 -13.43 -4.26 -15.34
CA LEU A 120 -11.99 -4.26 -15.21
C LEU A 120 -11.39 -2.87 -15.45
N LEU A 121 -11.74 -2.21 -16.56
CA LEU A 121 -11.21 -0.88 -16.88
C LEU A 121 -11.65 0.19 -15.88
N ILE A 122 -12.94 0.22 -15.52
CA ILE A 122 -13.47 1.23 -14.60
C ILE A 122 -12.84 1.09 -13.23
N PHE A 123 -12.82 -0.12 -12.65
CA PHE A 123 -12.27 -0.33 -11.32
C PHE A 123 -10.73 -0.20 -11.29
N THR A 124 -10.03 -0.55 -12.37
CA THR A 124 -8.60 -0.23 -12.51
C THR A 124 -8.38 1.27 -12.48
N PHE A 125 -9.16 2.05 -13.21
CA PHE A 125 -9.06 3.51 -13.20
C PHE A 125 -9.37 4.10 -11.81
N ILE A 126 -10.39 3.59 -11.13
CA ILE A 126 -10.71 4.00 -9.74
C ILE A 126 -9.54 3.67 -8.81
N GLY A 127 -8.91 2.50 -8.94
CA GLY A 127 -7.74 2.12 -8.15
C GLY A 127 -6.54 3.03 -8.38
N ILE A 128 -6.30 3.44 -9.65
CA ILE A 128 -5.28 4.45 -9.99
C ILE A 128 -5.57 5.76 -9.26
N LEU A 129 -6.79 6.29 -9.40
CA LEU A 129 -7.18 7.56 -8.78
C LEU A 129 -7.09 7.51 -7.26
N ALA A 130 -7.57 6.44 -6.64
CA ALA A 130 -7.50 6.24 -5.21
C ALA A 130 -6.04 6.30 -4.72
N THR A 131 -5.13 5.60 -5.40
CA THR A 131 -3.71 5.61 -5.01
C THR A 131 -3.04 6.96 -5.28
N VAL A 132 -3.39 7.64 -6.36
CA VAL A 132 -2.88 9.00 -6.64
C VAL A 132 -3.33 10.00 -5.57
N ILE A 133 -4.58 9.90 -5.10
CA ILE A 133 -5.11 10.78 -4.06
C ILE A 133 -4.49 10.43 -2.69
N MET A 134 -4.47 9.14 -2.34
CA MET A 134 -3.95 8.67 -1.05
C MET A 134 -2.42 8.69 -0.97
N GLN A 135 -1.72 8.80 -2.11
CA GLN A 135 -0.25 8.72 -2.23
C GLN A 135 0.35 7.45 -1.59
N SER A 136 -0.45 6.40 -1.46
CA SER A 136 -0.06 5.14 -0.83
C SER A 136 -0.85 3.97 -1.41
N SER A 137 -0.20 3.17 -2.24
CA SER A 137 -0.80 1.92 -2.74
C SER A 137 -1.05 0.91 -1.61
N HIS A 138 -0.22 0.94 -0.57
CA HIS A 138 -0.40 0.09 0.59
C HIS A 138 -1.71 0.43 1.33
N ALA A 139 -1.97 1.72 1.58
CA ALA A 139 -3.23 2.16 2.19
C ALA A 139 -4.44 1.83 1.30
N THR A 140 -4.32 2.02 -0.02
CA THR A 140 -5.35 1.63 -0.99
C THR A 140 -5.62 0.12 -0.95
N LEU A 141 -4.57 -0.72 -0.90
CA LEU A 141 -4.72 -2.17 -0.80
C LEU A 141 -5.39 -2.61 0.51
N VAL A 142 -5.03 -1.98 1.64
CA VAL A 142 -5.70 -2.25 2.93
C VAL A 142 -7.19 -1.97 2.83
N LEU A 143 -7.55 -0.84 2.25
CA LEU A 143 -8.95 -0.45 2.02
C LEU A 143 -9.67 -1.48 1.14
N ILE A 144 -9.07 -1.89 0.03
CA ILE A 144 -9.63 -2.89 -0.90
C ILE A 144 -9.83 -4.24 -0.21
N ILE A 145 -8.80 -4.73 0.51
CA ILE A 145 -8.86 -6.01 1.22
C ILE A 145 -9.94 -5.98 2.30
N THR A 146 -10.05 -4.88 3.04
CA THR A 146 -11.07 -4.71 4.07
C THR A 146 -12.48 -4.64 3.47
N ALA A 147 -12.67 -3.90 2.38
CA ALA A 147 -13.94 -3.83 1.66
C ALA A 147 -14.36 -5.19 1.09
N LEU A 148 -13.42 -5.95 0.54
CA LEU A 148 -13.66 -7.31 0.07
C LEU A 148 -14.01 -8.25 1.23
N GLY A 149 -13.27 -8.18 2.34
CA GLY A 149 -13.51 -8.99 3.54
C GLY A 149 -14.87 -8.69 4.20
N SER A 150 -15.36 -7.45 4.11
CA SER A 150 -16.69 -7.04 4.56
C SER A 150 -17.80 -7.30 3.53
N GLY A 151 -17.48 -7.90 2.37
CA GLY A 151 -18.44 -8.20 1.32
C GLY A 151 -19.06 -6.98 0.66
N GLN A 152 -18.33 -5.84 0.62
CA GLN A 152 -18.79 -4.60 -0.02
C GLN A 152 -18.46 -4.53 -1.50
N ILE A 153 -17.45 -5.25 -1.95
CA ILE A 153 -17.03 -5.33 -3.35
C ILE A 153 -16.84 -6.78 -3.77
N THR A 154 -17.02 -7.05 -5.07
CA THR A 154 -16.76 -8.38 -5.63
C THR A 154 -15.27 -8.64 -5.74
N TYR A 155 -14.88 -9.92 -5.79
CA TYR A 155 -13.47 -10.32 -5.99
C TYR A 155 -12.88 -9.76 -7.28
N GLU A 156 -13.64 -9.81 -8.39
CA GLU A 156 -13.21 -9.28 -9.68
C GLU A 156 -12.92 -7.78 -9.63
N ASN A 157 -13.82 -7.00 -9.00
CA ASN A 157 -13.63 -5.56 -8.84
C ASN A 157 -12.48 -5.24 -7.89
N ALA A 158 -12.28 -6.05 -6.84
CA ALA A 158 -11.14 -5.91 -5.94
C ALA A 158 -9.80 -6.14 -6.65
N LEU A 159 -9.72 -7.15 -7.54
CA LEU A 159 -8.53 -7.37 -8.37
C LEU A 159 -8.25 -6.19 -9.30
N ALA A 160 -9.28 -5.67 -9.96
CA ALA A 160 -9.14 -4.51 -10.84
C ALA A 160 -8.66 -3.27 -10.08
N LEU A 161 -9.23 -3.01 -8.89
CA LEU A 161 -8.78 -1.93 -8.00
C LEU A 161 -7.31 -2.12 -7.57
N ALA A 162 -6.90 -3.35 -7.25
CA ALA A 162 -5.53 -3.65 -6.83
C ALA A 162 -4.52 -3.43 -7.98
N ILE A 163 -4.87 -3.85 -9.20
CA ILE A 163 -4.07 -3.56 -10.41
C ILE A 163 -3.93 -2.04 -10.59
N GLY A 164 -5.05 -1.31 -10.50
CA GLY A 164 -5.04 0.13 -10.58
C GLY A 164 -4.21 0.80 -9.49
N SER A 165 -4.30 0.30 -8.26
CA SER A 165 -3.49 0.78 -7.14
C SER A 165 -1.99 0.64 -7.41
N ASN A 166 -1.57 -0.47 -8.00
CA ASN A 166 -0.18 -0.70 -8.36
C ASN A 166 0.29 0.29 -9.44
N ILE A 167 -0.50 0.49 -10.50
CA ILE A 167 -0.22 1.49 -11.55
C ILE A 167 -0.16 2.90 -10.95
N GLY A 168 -1.11 3.26 -10.09
CA GLY A 168 -1.18 4.57 -9.44
C GLY A 168 0.06 4.93 -8.61
N THR A 169 0.76 3.94 -8.06
CA THR A 169 2.02 4.14 -7.32
C THR A 169 3.10 4.81 -8.17
N THR A 170 3.09 4.58 -9.47
CA THR A 170 4.12 5.09 -10.38
C THR A 170 4.10 6.61 -10.54
N ILE A 171 2.97 7.26 -10.27
CA ILE A 171 2.84 8.72 -10.40
C ILE A 171 3.84 9.47 -9.51
N THR A 172 4.11 8.94 -8.32
CA THR A 172 5.09 9.52 -7.40
C THR A 172 6.51 9.48 -7.98
N ALA A 173 6.88 8.37 -8.62
CA ALA A 173 8.17 8.24 -9.31
C ALA A 173 8.25 9.16 -10.54
N VAL A 174 7.16 9.29 -11.30
CA VAL A 174 7.09 10.21 -12.45
C VAL A 174 7.29 11.65 -11.98
N ILE A 175 6.53 12.10 -10.99
CA ILE A 175 6.65 13.46 -10.43
C ILE A 175 8.06 13.68 -9.87
N GLY A 176 8.60 12.73 -9.09
CA GLY A 176 9.95 12.83 -8.52
C GLY A 176 11.06 12.84 -9.57
N SER A 177 10.81 12.31 -10.77
CA SER A 177 11.76 12.32 -11.87
C SER A 177 11.77 13.61 -12.70
N LEU A 178 10.79 14.48 -12.56
CA LEU A 178 10.66 15.69 -13.41
C LEU A 178 11.89 16.59 -13.33
N THR A 179 12.47 16.71 -12.13
CA THR A 179 13.68 17.51 -11.88
C THR A 179 14.97 16.70 -11.99
N SER A 180 14.89 15.39 -12.29
CA SER A 180 16.04 14.51 -12.40
C SER A 180 16.67 14.57 -13.79
N GLY A 181 17.90 14.07 -13.92
CA GLY A 181 18.57 13.84 -15.21
C GLY A 181 17.88 12.75 -16.04
N LEU A 182 18.40 12.52 -17.26
CA LEU A 182 17.81 11.58 -18.22
C LEU A 182 17.67 10.15 -17.64
N GLU A 183 18.65 9.69 -16.90
CA GLU A 183 18.67 8.34 -16.32
C GLU A 183 17.60 8.17 -15.23
N GLY A 184 17.32 9.21 -14.43
CA GLY A 184 16.22 9.20 -13.46
C GLY A 184 14.85 9.14 -14.14
N LYS A 185 14.66 9.85 -15.26
CA LYS A 185 13.45 9.78 -16.08
C LYS A 185 13.26 8.40 -16.72
N LYS A 186 14.34 7.79 -17.20
CA LYS A 186 14.31 6.41 -17.72
C LYS A 186 13.90 5.43 -16.63
N LEU A 187 14.38 5.59 -15.40
CA LEU A 187 13.99 4.74 -14.28
C LEU A 187 12.51 4.89 -13.94
N ALA A 188 11.98 6.11 -13.90
CA ALA A 188 10.55 6.34 -13.69
C ALA A 188 9.71 5.72 -14.81
N GLY A 189 10.14 5.84 -16.07
CA GLY A 189 9.51 5.18 -17.22
C GLY A 189 9.52 3.66 -17.10
N ALA A 190 10.63 3.07 -16.70
CA ALA A 190 10.75 1.63 -16.43
C ALA A 190 9.78 1.17 -15.33
N HIS A 191 9.60 1.98 -14.28
CA HIS A 191 8.63 1.70 -13.22
C HIS A 191 7.19 1.70 -13.73
N VAL A 192 6.82 2.69 -14.56
CA VAL A 192 5.49 2.72 -15.20
C VAL A 192 5.27 1.48 -16.06
N ILE A 193 6.21 1.18 -16.95
CA ILE A 193 6.14 0.01 -17.84
C ILE A 193 5.95 -1.27 -17.01
N PHE A 194 6.77 -1.45 -15.98
CA PHE A 194 6.67 -2.63 -15.12
C PHE A 194 5.26 -2.77 -14.52
N ASN A 195 4.72 -1.71 -13.90
CA ASN A 195 3.41 -1.78 -13.24
C ASN A 195 2.21 -1.85 -14.19
N VAL A 196 2.38 -1.50 -15.45
CA VAL A 196 1.33 -1.65 -16.48
C VAL A 196 1.30 -3.08 -17.03
N PHE A 197 2.46 -3.76 -17.11
CA PHE A 197 2.57 -5.07 -17.74
C PHE A 197 2.69 -6.25 -16.75
N THR A 198 2.78 -6.02 -15.46
CA THR A 198 2.82 -7.06 -14.41
C THR A 198 1.61 -7.01 -13.52
#